data_042c1cd26d85439eceae8eff4b11b744
#
_entry.id   042c1cd26d85439eceae8eff4b11b744
#
_cell.length_a   1.000
_cell.length_b   1.000
_cell.length_c   1.000
_cell.angle_alpha   90.00
_cell.angle_beta   90.00
_cell.angle_gamma   90.00
#
_symmetry.space_group_name_H-M   'P 1'
#
loop_
_entity.id
_entity.type
_entity.pdbx_description
1 polymer ?
#
loop_
_entity_poly.entity_id
_entity_poly.type
_entity_poly.pdbx_seq_one_letter_code
_entity_poly.pdbx_strand_id
1 'polypeptide(L)'
;TVPQVFLFTGIANAVVAFYIFLLVPEYLLRFVAWVLSRFVYRFKVQGDEHLPTTGAAVLACNHVSFVDAVLLMAASPRPIYFLMDHRIVRVPVLGALFRLAKAIPIAPYKEDAATYEAAFERAAQVLQGGDLLAIFPEGGITRDGQLQPFKGGIVKILDRARAGGLDVPVVPMALTNLWGSYFSRIEQGGAMVRPFRRGLFNRVGLNVGTPVAAAEAQPELLRERVARLLAA
;
A
#
# COMPACT_ATOMS: atom_id res chain seq x y z
N THR A 1 -33.47 24.68 -25.53
CA THR A 1 -34.32 23.45 -25.39
C THR A 1 -33.89 22.68 -24.14
N VAL A 2 -34.81 21.90 -23.55
CA VAL A 2 -34.51 21.07 -22.35
C VAL A 2 -33.25 20.20 -22.53
N PRO A 3 -33.06 19.49 -23.68
CA PRO A 3 -31.83 18.72 -23.91
C PRO A 3 -30.56 19.56 -23.89
N GLN A 4 -30.58 20.79 -24.37
CA GLN A 4 -29.39 21.70 -24.34
C GLN A 4 -29.03 22.12 -22.93
N VAL A 5 -30.01 22.30 -22.04
CA VAL A 5 -29.75 22.62 -20.62
C VAL A 5 -29.08 21.42 -19.94
N PHE A 6 -29.58 20.20 -20.17
CA PHE A 6 -28.95 18.99 -19.63
C PHE A 6 -27.54 18.77 -20.17
N LEU A 7 -27.29 19.02 -21.45
CA LEU A 7 -25.96 18.91 -22.04
C LEU A 7 -25.00 19.95 -21.45
N PHE A 8 -25.42 21.22 -21.33
CA PHE A 8 -24.60 22.26 -20.76
C PHE A 8 -24.26 22.01 -19.31
N THR A 9 -25.26 21.65 -18.48
CA THR A 9 -25.02 21.33 -17.07
C THR A 9 -24.16 20.08 -16.91
N GLY A 10 -24.33 19.07 -17.77
CA GLY A 10 -23.49 17.87 -17.80
C GLY A 10 -22.02 18.20 -18.10
N ILE A 11 -21.76 19.04 -19.10
CA ILE A 11 -20.39 19.49 -19.43
C ILE A 11 -19.81 20.32 -18.30
N ALA A 12 -20.56 21.27 -17.75
CA ALA A 12 -20.11 22.10 -16.64
C ALA A 12 -19.73 21.25 -15.41
N ASN A 13 -20.58 20.28 -15.05
CA ASN A 13 -20.28 19.35 -13.95
C ASN A 13 -19.06 18.47 -14.24
N ALA A 14 -18.87 18.00 -15.46
CA ALA A 14 -17.69 17.24 -15.85
C ALA A 14 -16.38 18.06 -15.70
N VAL A 15 -16.41 19.35 -16.11
CA VAL A 15 -15.26 20.26 -15.94
C VAL A 15 -14.95 20.48 -14.46
N VAL A 16 -15.97 20.74 -13.65
CA VAL A 16 -15.80 20.92 -12.20
C VAL A 16 -15.27 19.64 -11.54
N ALA A 17 -15.83 18.48 -11.88
CA ALA A 17 -15.35 17.20 -11.38
C ALA A 17 -13.89 16.95 -11.76
N PHE A 18 -13.51 17.20 -13.01
CA PHE A 18 -12.14 17.09 -13.48
C PHE A 18 -11.19 18.04 -12.71
N TYR A 19 -11.61 19.28 -12.50
CA TYR A 19 -10.85 20.22 -11.69
C TYR A 19 -10.65 19.75 -10.25
N ILE A 20 -11.70 19.24 -9.60
CA ILE A 20 -11.61 18.66 -8.25
C ILE A 20 -10.64 17.46 -8.23
N PHE A 21 -10.67 16.60 -9.23
CA PHE A 21 -9.74 15.46 -9.33
C PHE A 21 -8.29 15.90 -9.48
N LEU A 22 -8.03 17.02 -10.12
CA LEU A 22 -6.67 17.59 -10.19
C LEU A 22 -6.20 18.17 -8.84
N LEU A 23 -7.11 18.66 -8.02
CA LEU A 23 -6.80 19.22 -6.69
C LEU A 23 -6.54 18.14 -5.64
N VAL A 24 -7.23 17.01 -5.73
CA VAL A 24 -7.16 15.92 -4.73
C VAL A 24 -6.97 14.55 -5.39
N PRO A 25 -5.87 14.37 -6.13
CA PRO A 25 -5.67 13.17 -6.96
C PRO A 25 -5.59 11.87 -6.13
N GLU A 26 -5.18 11.94 -4.87
CA GLU A 26 -5.13 10.78 -3.99
C GLU A 26 -6.51 10.19 -3.69
N TYR A 27 -7.55 11.00 -3.61
CA TYR A 27 -8.92 10.50 -3.42
C TYR A 27 -9.45 9.84 -4.69
N LEU A 28 -9.11 10.38 -5.87
CA LEU A 28 -9.42 9.72 -7.14
C LEU A 28 -8.73 8.37 -7.24
N LEU A 29 -7.43 8.30 -6.93
CA LEU A 29 -6.69 7.03 -6.95
C LEU A 29 -7.30 6.00 -5.99
N ARG A 30 -7.71 6.40 -4.81
CA ARG A 30 -8.39 5.52 -3.84
C ARG A 30 -9.74 5.06 -4.36
N PHE A 31 -10.53 5.93 -4.96
CA PHE A 31 -11.80 5.57 -5.58
C PHE A 31 -11.58 4.56 -6.73
N VAL A 32 -10.60 4.82 -7.60
CA VAL A 32 -10.23 3.88 -8.68
C VAL A 32 -9.76 2.55 -8.10
N ALA A 33 -8.91 2.56 -7.06
CA ALA A 33 -8.47 1.37 -6.37
C ALA A 33 -9.63 0.58 -5.76
N TRP A 34 -10.60 1.28 -5.17
CA TRP A 34 -11.81 0.66 -4.63
C TRP A 34 -12.67 0.03 -5.74
N VAL A 35 -12.90 0.74 -6.85
CA VAL A 35 -13.63 0.20 -8.01
C VAL A 35 -12.92 -1.04 -8.56
N LEU A 36 -11.60 -0.95 -8.82
CA LEU A 36 -10.81 -2.08 -9.33
C LEU A 36 -10.85 -3.28 -8.39
N SER A 37 -10.74 -3.06 -7.08
CA SER A 37 -10.81 -4.14 -6.10
C SER A 37 -12.16 -4.87 -6.10
N ARG A 38 -13.25 -4.19 -6.43
CA ARG A 38 -14.60 -4.77 -6.53
C ARG A 38 -14.85 -5.48 -7.85
N PHE A 39 -14.32 -4.93 -8.96
CA PHE A 39 -14.54 -5.50 -10.31
C PHE A 39 -13.53 -6.59 -10.68
N VAL A 40 -12.29 -6.52 -10.17
CA VAL A 40 -11.27 -7.54 -10.45
C VAL A 40 -11.28 -8.65 -9.39
N TYR A 41 -11.54 -8.28 -8.13
CA TYR A 41 -11.55 -9.18 -6.99
C TYR A 41 -12.85 -9.08 -6.20
N ARG A 42 -13.22 -10.16 -5.52
CA ARG A 42 -14.22 -10.12 -4.44
C ARG A 42 -13.49 -9.81 -3.14
N PHE A 43 -13.05 -8.56 -3.01
CA PHE A 43 -12.22 -8.11 -1.90
C PHE A 43 -13.04 -7.95 -0.63
N LYS A 44 -12.58 -8.56 0.46
CA LYS A 44 -13.16 -8.42 1.80
C LYS A 44 -12.10 -7.96 2.77
N VAL A 45 -12.47 -7.07 3.67
CA VAL A 45 -11.64 -6.61 4.78
C VAL A 45 -12.24 -7.15 6.08
N GLN A 46 -11.40 -7.61 7.00
CA GLN A 46 -11.74 -8.03 8.35
C GLN A 46 -10.82 -7.31 9.33
N GLY A 47 -11.36 -6.84 10.45
CA GLY A 47 -10.61 -6.08 11.44
C GLY A 47 -10.34 -4.63 11.01
N ASP A 48 -11.13 -4.07 10.10
CA ASP A 48 -11.00 -2.69 9.61
C ASP A 48 -11.14 -1.64 10.72
N GLU A 49 -11.76 -1.98 11.84
CA GLU A 49 -11.80 -1.18 13.07
C GLU A 49 -10.41 -0.91 13.67
N HIS A 50 -9.41 -1.72 13.34
CA HIS A 50 -8.02 -1.52 13.76
C HIS A 50 -7.25 -0.53 12.88
N LEU A 51 -7.82 -0.12 11.72
CA LEU A 51 -7.20 0.87 10.85
C LEU A 51 -7.35 2.27 11.45
N PRO A 52 -6.24 2.99 11.69
CA PRO A 52 -6.32 4.30 12.32
C PRO A 52 -7.01 5.33 11.41
N THR A 53 -8.07 5.94 11.90
CA THR A 53 -8.78 7.05 11.25
C THR A 53 -8.06 8.38 11.45
N THR A 54 -7.25 8.50 12.50
CA THR A 54 -6.45 9.68 12.86
C THR A 54 -5.08 9.26 13.38
N GLY A 55 -4.13 10.19 13.41
CA GLY A 55 -2.79 9.94 13.95
C GLY A 55 -1.88 9.09 13.05
N ALA A 56 -0.60 9.05 13.37
CA ALA A 56 0.40 8.26 12.64
C ALA A 56 0.30 6.77 12.95
N ALA A 57 0.51 5.94 11.94
CA ALA A 57 0.72 4.51 12.12
C ALA A 57 1.54 3.91 10.98
N VAL A 58 2.26 2.84 11.27
CA VAL A 58 2.89 1.99 10.26
C VAL A 58 2.02 0.78 10.00
N LEU A 59 1.66 0.54 8.74
CA LEU A 59 0.92 -0.63 8.30
C LEU A 59 1.92 -1.66 7.75
N ALA A 60 2.07 -2.80 8.43
CA ALA A 60 3.02 -3.85 8.05
C ALA A 60 2.27 -5.03 7.42
N CYS A 61 2.43 -5.24 6.12
CA CYS A 61 1.70 -6.26 5.36
C CYS A 61 2.65 -7.22 4.63
N ASN A 62 2.23 -8.47 4.41
CA ASN A 62 2.91 -9.39 3.50
C ASN A 62 2.87 -8.90 2.06
N HIS A 63 3.82 -9.35 1.22
CA HIS A 63 3.98 -8.88 -0.16
C HIS A 63 3.88 -10.01 -1.17
N VAL A 64 2.71 -10.16 -1.79
CA VAL A 64 2.37 -11.31 -2.63
C VAL A 64 2.02 -10.95 -4.07
N SER A 65 1.82 -9.65 -4.37
CA SER A 65 1.37 -9.19 -5.68
C SER A 65 1.78 -7.73 -5.96
N PHE A 66 1.81 -7.35 -7.23
CA PHE A 66 2.02 -5.95 -7.65
C PHE A 66 0.85 -5.02 -7.28
N VAL A 67 -0.32 -5.57 -6.95
CA VAL A 67 -1.51 -4.78 -6.57
C VAL A 67 -1.73 -4.70 -5.06
N ASP A 68 -0.82 -5.19 -4.24
CA ASP A 68 -0.96 -5.16 -2.78
C ASP A 68 -1.22 -3.73 -2.28
N ALA A 69 -0.42 -2.77 -2.74
CA ALA A 69 -0.59 -1.36 -2.39
C ALA A 69 -1.98 -0.81 -2.81
N VAL A 70 -2.49 -1.24 -3.98
CA VAL A 70 -3.82 -0.84 -4.48
C VAL A 70 -4.91 -1.36 -3.56
N LEU A 71 -4.80 -2.62 -3.11
CA LEU A 71 -5.78 -3.22 -2.19
C LEU A 71 -5.73 -2.57 -0.80
N LEU A 72 -4.54 -2.24 -0.30
CA LEU A 72 -4.40 -1.50 0.96
C LEU A 72 -5.02 -0.10 0.84
N MET A 73 -4.78 0.62 -0.26
CA MET A 73 -5.43 1.92 -0.51
C MET A 73 -6.95 1.81 -0.55
N ALA A 74 -7.49 0.75 -1.16
CA ALA A 74 -8.93 0.51 -1.25
C ALA A 74 -9.57 0.21 0.12
N ALA A 75 -8.82 -0.42 1.03
CA ALA A 75 -9.27 -0.77 2.38
C ALA A 75 -9.15 0.39 3.39
N SER A 76 -8.21 1.29 3.17
CA SER A 76 -7.88 2.33 4.16
C SER A 76 -8.91 3.45 4.21
N PRO A 77 -9.28 3.94 5.40
CA PRO A 77 -10.18 5.10 5.54
C PRO A 77 -9.55 6.41 5.07
N ARG A 78 -8.22 6.48 4.95
CA ARG A 78 -7.47 7.69 4.57
C ARG A 78 -6.24 7.37 3.72
N PRO A 79 -5.60 8.37 3.08
CA PRO A 79 -4.42 8.16 2.23
C PRO A 79 -3.27 7.49 2.97
N ILE A 80 -2.53 6.64 2.25
CA ILE A 80 -1.37 5.90 2.75
C ILE A 80 -0.15 6.28 1.91
N TYR A 81 0.99 6.47 2.55
CA TYR A 81 2.29 6.52 1.90
C TYR A 81 2.89 5.11 1.81
N PHE A 82 3.62 4.82 0.72
CA PHE A 82 4.23 3.51 0.49
C PHE A 82 5.71 3.65 0.19
N LEU A 83 6.53 2.78 0.78
CA LEU A 83 7.90 2.59 0.31
C LEU A 83 7.88 1.72 -0.96
N MET A 84 8.48 2.21 -2.04
CA MET A 84 8.45 1.57 -3.35
C MET A 84 9.83 1.59 -4.01
N ASP A 85 10.17 0.53 -4.72
CA ASP A 85 11.44 0.46 -5.47
C ASP A 85 11.60 1.67 -6.40
N HIS A 86 12.72 2.37 -6.29
CA HIS A 86 13.02 3.59 -7.03
C HIS A 86 12.96 3.42 -8.56
N ARG A 87 13.21 2.20 -9.04
CA ARG A 87 13.18 1.87 -10.47
C ARG A 87 11.76 1.98 -11.03
N ILE A 88 10.76 1.57 -10.26
CA ILE A 88 9.34 1.64 -10.64
C ILE A 88 8.89 3.10 -10.74
N VAL A 89 9.33 3.95 -9.80
CA VAL A 89 8.98 5.38 -9.79
C VAL A 89 9.60 6.15 -10.98
N ARG A 90 10.66 5.61 -11.60
CA ARG A 90 11.31 6.18 -12.80
C ARG A 90 10.61 5.81 -14.11
N VAL A 91 9.69 4.84 -14.12
CA VAL A 91 8.97 4.46 -15.35
C VAL A 91 8.04 5.60 -15.77
N PRO A 92 8.10 6.08 -17.03
CA PRO A 92 7.17 7.11 -17.53
C PRO A 92 5.71 6.70 -17.31
N VAL A 93 4.82 7.66 -17.07
CA VAL A 93 3.39 7.48 -16.75
C VAL A 93 3.19 6.79 -15.38
N LEU A 94 3.74 5.60 -15.15
CA LEU A 94 3.63 4.91 -13.85
C LEU A 94 4.29 5.71 -12.73
N GLY A 95 5.46 6.30 -12.97
CA GLY A 95 6.13 7.15 -11.98
C GLY A 95 5.32 8.39 -11.59
N ALA A 96 4.58 8.99 -12.54
CA ALA A 96 3.66 10.07 -12.22
C ALA A 96 2.50 9.57 -11.34
N LEU A 97 1.91 8.44 -11.70
CA LEU A 97 0.83 7.80 -10.93
C LEU A 97 1.29 7.46 -9.51
N PHE A 98 2.49 6.89 -9.34
CA PHE A 98 3.02 6.52 -8.02
C PHE A 98 3.37 7.74 -7.16
N ARG A 99 3.82 8.86 -7.77
CA ARG A 99 3.97 10.12 -7.04
C ARG A 99 2.63 10.65 -6.52
N LEU A 100 1.58 10.59 -7.35
CA LEU A 100 0.21 10.90 -6.92
C LEU A 100 -0.29 9.95 -5.83
N ALA A 101 0.11 8.69 -5.88
CA ALA A 101 -0.17 7.68 -4.86
C ALA A 101 0.71 7.80 -3.60
N LYS A 102 1.44 8.91 -3.43
CA LYS A 102 2.31 9.17 -2.26
C LYS A 102 3.39 8.09 -2.06
N ALA A 103 3.95 7.55 -3.16
CA ALA A 103 5.05 6.60 -3.10
C ALA A 103 6.37 7.29 -2.73
N ILE A 104 7.08 6.71 -1.77
CA ILE A 104 8.42 7.12 -1.34
C ILE A 104 9.41 6.17 -2.03
N PRO A 105 10.27 6.67 -2.95
CA PRO A 105 11.24 5.82 -3.62
C PRO A 105 12.32 5.34 -2.63
N ILE A 106 12.59 4.03 -2.66
CA ILE A 106 13.66 3.40 -1.88
C ILE A 106 14.55 2.56 -2.79
N ALA A 107 15.86 2.58 -2.54
CA ALA A 107 16.84 1.73 -3.19
C ALA A 107 17.51 0.82 -2.16
N PRO A 108 18.07 -0.34 -2.57
CA PRO A 108 18.96 -1.10 -1.70
C PRO A 108 20.17 -0.26 -1.29
N TYR A 109 20.57 -0.33 -0.02
CA TYR A 109 21.69 0.47 0.50
C TYR A 109 22.99 0.32 -0.31
N LYS A 110 23.28 -0.90 -0.79
CA LYS A 110 24.46 -1.19 -1.60
C LYS A 110 24.41 -0.60 -3.00
N GLU A 111 23.22 -0.26 -3.49
CA GLU A 111 23.00 0.30 -4.83
C GLU A 111 23.02 1.83 -4.81
N ASP A 112 22.29 2.42 -3.87
CA ASP A 112 22.17 3.86 -3.69
C ASP A 112 21.87 4.18 -2.22
N ALA A 113 22.96 4.40 -1.47
CA ALA A 113 22.85 4.71 -0.03
C ALA A 113 22.13 6.04 0.23
N ALA A 114 22.27 7.02 -0.67
CA ALA A 114 21.62 8.32 -0.52
C ALA A 114 20.10 8.18 -0.64
N THR A 115 19.61 7.50 -1.69
CA THR A 115 18.19 7.22 -1.87
C THR A 115 17.64 6.34 -0.73
N TYR A 116 18.44 5.38 -0.22
CA TYR A 116 18.06 4.57 0.93
C TYR A 116 17.83 5.42 2.17
N GLU A 117 18.80 6.25 2.57
CA GLU A 117 18.69 7.10 3.77
C GLU A 117 17.58 8.15 3.62
N ALA A 118 17.47 8.79 2.46
CA ALA A 118 16.39 9.74 2.17
C ALA A 118 14.99 9.12 2.28
N ALA A 119 14.83 7.86 1.88
CA ALA A 119 13.56 7.15 2.02
C ALA A 119 13.14 6.98 3.49
N PHE A 120 14.07 6.61 4.38
CA PHE A 120 13.77 6.48 5.80
C PHE A 120 13.53 7.82 6.49
N GLU A 121 14.26 8.84 6.08
CA GLU A 121 14.01 10.21 6.55
C GLU A 121 12.62 10.69 6.13
N ARG A 122 12.27 10.49 4.87
CA ARG A 122 10.93 10.84 4.36
C ARG A 122 9.82 10.04 5.06
N ALA A 123 10.05 8.77 5.35
CA ALA A 123 9.12 7.94 6.11
C ALA A 123 8.86 8.49 7.52
N ALA A 124 9.92 8.91 8.22
CA ALA A 124 9.79 9.55 9.53
C ALA A 124 9.02 10.87 9.47
N GLN A 125 9.29 11.72 8.46
CA GLN A 125 8.55 12.99 8.26
C GLN A 125 7.06 12.76 8.00
N VAL A 126 6.69 11.72 7.22
CA VAL A 126 5.30 11.31 6.97
C VAL A 126 4.61 10.97 8.29
N LEU A 127 5.27 10.18 9.13
CA LEU A 127 4.73 9.80 10.43
C LEU A 127 4.62 11.01 11.39
N GLN A 128 5.60 11.91 11.39
CA GLN A 128 5.54 13.17 12.15
C GLN A 128 4.37 14.06 11.70
N GLY A 129 4.01 14.02 10.41
CA GLY A 129 2.81 14.68 9.87
C GLY A 129 1.49 14.04 10.29
N GLY A 130 1.50 12.93 11.04
CA GLY A 130 0.31 12.21 11.47
C GLY A 130 -0.28 11.30 10.39
N ASP A 131 0.45 11.00 9.32
CA ASP A 131 0.00 10.20 8.20
C ASP A 131 0.25 8.68 8.38
N LEU A 132 -0.39 7.87 7.51
CA LEU A 132 -0.17 6.43 7.45
C LEU A 132 0.99 6.09 6.51
N LEU A 133 1.86 5.19 6.96
CA LEU A 133 2.93 4.63 6.16
C LEU A 133 2.74 3.12 6.04
N ALA A 134 2.56 2.60 4.83
CA ALA A 134 2.57 1.15 4.60
C ALA A 134 3.94 0.68 4.14
N ILE A 135 4.33 -0.45 4.69
CA ILE A 135 5.56 -1.15 4.31
C ILE A 135 5.27 -2.63 4.07
N PHE A 136 6.09 -3.22 3.22
CA PHE A 136 6.17 -4.65 3.03
C PHE A 136 7.51 -5.13 3.60
N PRO A 137 7.55 -5.59 4.86
CA PRO A 137 8.82 -5.82 5.56
C PRO A 137 9.66 -6.95 4.95
N GLU A 138 9.07 -7.80 4.12
CA GLU A 138 9.77 -8.82 3.31
C GLU A 138 10.78 -8.18 2.34
N GLY A 139 10.53 -6.95 1.92
CA GLY A 139 11.39 -6.18 1.00
C GLY A 139 11.41 -6.71 -0.42
N GLY A 140 10.35 -7.39 -0.83
CA GLY A 140 10.11 -7.87 -2.18
C GLY A 140 8.93 -8.82 -2.26
N ILE A 141 8.33 -8.94 -3.45
CA ILE A 141 7.20 -9.85 -3.69
C ILE A 141 7.68 -11.29 -3.58
N THR A 142 6.96 -12.12 -2.81
CA THR A 142 7.24 -13.55 -2.67
C THR A 142 7.17 -14.27 -4.03
N ARG A 143 8.02 -15.28 -4.20
CA ARG A 143 8.06 -16.10 -5.44
C ARG A 143 7.23 -17.38 -5.33
N ASP A 144 7.03 -17.86 -4.13
CA ASP A 144 6.39 -19.14 -3.79
C ASP A 144 5.08 -18.99 -3.01
N GLY A 145 4.70 -17.75 -2.69
CA GLY A 145 3.51 -17.45 -1.90
C GLY A 145 3.71 -17.61 -0.39
N GLN A 146 4.91 -17.99 0.05
CA GLN A 146 5.21 -18.12 1.47
C GLN A 146 5.63 -16.78 2.07
N LEU A 147 5.26 -16.57 3.33
CA LEU A 147 5.64 -15.40 4.10
C LEU A 147 7.15 -15.41 4.36
N GLN A 148 7.86 -14.46 3.76
CA GLN A 148 9.30 -14.35 3.88
C GLN A 148 9.72 -13.74 5.23
N PRO A 149 10.98 -13.88 5.64
CA PRO A 149 11.52 -13.19 6.82
C PRO A 149 11.37 -11.68 6.71
N PHE A 150 10.97 -11.03 7.80
CA PHE A 150 10.85 -9.58 7.85
C PHE A 150 12.22 -8.95 8.10
N LYS A 151 12.51 -7.87 7.37
CA LYS A 151 13.76 -7.11 7.46
C LYS A 151 13.68 -6.03 8.54
N GLY A 152 14.82 -5.64 9.11
CA GLY A 152 14.90 -4.60 10.14
C GLY A 152 14.57 -3.16 9.69
N GLY A 153 14.15 -2.95 8.46
CA GLY A 153 13.75 -1.62 7.97
C GLY A 153 12.64 -0.98 8.79
N ILE A 154 11.71 -1.79 9.32
CA ILE A 154 10.65 -1.27 10.17
C ILE A 154 11.19 -0.66 11.47
N VAL A 155 12.13 -1.34 12.12
CA VAL A 155 12.77 -0.83 13.34
C VAL A 155 13.46 0.50 13.06
N LYS A 156 14.19 0.59 11.95
CA LYS A 156 14.85 1.83 11.53
C LYS A 156 13.87 3.00 11.34
N ILE A 157 12.66 2.74 10.80
CA ILE A 157 11.60 3.76 10.66
C ILE A 157 11.11 4.20 12.04
N LEU A 158 10.81 3.24 12.91
CA LEU A 158 10.30 3.52 14.26
C LEU A 158 11.31 4.28 15.11
N ASP A 159 12.60 3.91 15.04
CA ASP A 159 13.68 4.58 15.76
C ASP A 159 13.84 6.04 15.33
N ARG A 160 13.72 6.32 14.01
CA ARG A 160 13.74 7.70 13.52
C ARG A 160 12.53 8.51 13.94
N ALA A 161 11.32 7.91 13.90
CA ALA A 161 10.12 8.56 14.41
C ALA A 161 10.26 8.89 15.91
N ARG A 162 10.79 7.96 16.70
CA ARG A 162 11.04 8.13 18.14
C ARG A 162 12.12 9.20 18.41
N ALA A 163 13.17 9.26 17.60
CA ALA A 163 14.16 10.34 17.70
C ALA A 163 13.55 11.73 17.48
N GLY A 164 12.47 11.82 16.70
CA GLY A 164 11.62 13.00 16.54
C GLY A 164 10.54 13.17 17.62
N GLY A 165 10.56 12.38 18.71
CA GLY A 165 9.62 12.47 19.83
C GLY A 165 8.27 11.78 19.59
N LEU A 166 8.15 10.94 18.54
CA LEU A 166 6.89 10.28 18.17
C LEU A 166 6.97 8.77 18.37
N ASP A 167 6.10 8.21 19.19
CA ASP A 167 5.91 6.76 19.33
C ASP A 167 4.74 6.30 18.47
N VAL A 168 5.02 5.46 17.47
CA VAL A 168 4.07 5.13 16.39
C VAL A 168 3.66 3.66 16.48
N PRO A 169 2.36 3.34 16.60
CA PRO A 169 1.91 1.95 16.58
C PRO A 169 2.11 1.32 15.21
N VAL A 170 2.33 0.01 15.21
CA VAL A 170 2.39 -0.81 14.00
C VAL A 170 1.15 -1.69 13.90
N VAL A 171 0.43 -1.61 12.79
CA VAL A 171 -0.73 -2.44 12.50
C VAL A 171 -0.29 -3.59 11.59
N PRO A 172 -0.24 -4.84 12.09
CA PRO A 172 0.04 -6.01 11.26
C PRO A 172 -1.16 -6.32 10.37
N MET A 173 -0.91 -6.59 9.11
CA MET A 173 -1.95 -6.88 8.11
C MET A 173 -1.55 -8.08 7.26
N ALA A 174 -2.55 -8.82 6.76
CA ALA A 174 -2.32 -9.98 5.91
C ALA A 174 -3.26 -9.99 4.71
N LEU A 175 -2.70 -9.97 3.50
CA LEU A 175 -3.42 -10.24 2.26
C LEU A 175 -3.50 -11.74 2.03
N THR A 176 -4.72 -12.26 1.97
CA THR A 176 -5.03 -13.69 1.82
C THR A 176 -5.58 -14.00 0.44
N ASN A 177 -5.28 -15.20 -0.09
CA ASN A 177 -5.74 -15.71 -1.39
C ASN A 177 -5.36 -14.86 -2.62
N LEU A 178 -4.41 -13.92 -2.47
CA LEU A 178 -3.99 -13.04 -3.56
C LEU A 178 -2.84 -13.63 -4.38
N TRP A 179 -1.94 -14.42 -3.75
CA TRP A 179 -0.85 -15.06 -4.47
C TRP A 179 -1.37 -16.05 -5.52
N GLY A 180 -0.77 -16.03 -6.71
CA GLY A 180 -1.23 -16.79 -7.86
C GLY A 180 -2.43 -16.18 -8.57
N SER A 181 -2.90 -14.99 -8.15
CA SER A 181 -3.88 -14.20 -8.88
C SER A 181 -3.27 -13.50 -10.10
N TYR A 182 -4.08 -12.70 -10.79
CA TYR A 182 -3.73 -12.04 -12.05
C TYR A 182 -2.41 -11.25 -12.04
N PHE A 183 -2.08 -10.56 -10.93
CA PHE A 183 -0.92 -9.66 -10.81
C PHE A 183 0.18 -10.19 -9.90
N SER A 184 0.16 -11.47 -9.55
CA SER A 184 1.22 -12.07 -8.74
C SER A 184 2.47 -12.33 -9.57
N ARG A 185 3.63 -12.17 -8.92
CA ARG A 185 4.91 -12.54 -9.50
C ARG A 185 5.01 -14.07 -9.46
N ILE A 186 4.92 -14.72 -10.61
CA ILE A 186 5.09 -16.17 -10.72
C ILE A 186 6.31 -16.43 -11.60
N GLU A 187 7.28 -17.20 -11.05
CA GLU A 187 8.39 -17.87 -11.69
C GLU A 187 9.69 -17.13 -12.04
N GLN A 188 10.67 -17.94 -12.46
CA GLN A 188 12.05 -17.67 -12.75
C GLN A 188 12.22 -16.47 -13.71
N GLY A 189 12.75 -15.38 -13.21
CA GLY A 189 13.00 -14.15 -14.01
C GLY A 189 12.16 -12.95 -13.61
N GLY A 190 11.14 -13.10 -12.78
CA GLY A 190 10.44 -11.93 -12.18
C GLY A 190 9.38 -11.25 -13.02
N ALA A 191 9.05 -11.77 -14.20
CA ALA A 191 7.91 -11.31 -14.99
C ALA A 191 6.62 -12.03 -14.58
N MET A 192 5.46 -11.39 -14.74
CA MET A 192 4.15 -12.04 -14.68
C MET A 192 4.05 -13.02 -15.85
N VAL A 193 4.36 -14.30 -15.62
CA VAL A 193 4.48 -15.28 -16.72
C VAL A 193 3.12 -15.72 -17.27
N ARG A 194 2.05 -15.62 -16.51
CA ARG A 194 0.68 -15.95 -16.96
C ARG A 194 -0.35 -15.06 -16.25
N PRO A 195 -0.68 -13.89 -16.80
CA PRO A 195 -1.85 -13.16 -16.36
C PRO A 195 -3.10 -14.05 -16.53
N PHE A 196 -4.10 -13.90 -15.65
CA PHE A 196 -5.38 -14.65 -15.65
C PHE A 196 -5.34 -16.11 -15.20
N ARG A 197 -4.30 -16.60 -14.55
CA ARG A 197 -4.20 -18.01 -14.14
C ARG A 197 -5.38 -18.48 -13.28
N ARG A 198 -5.98 -17.61 -12.46
CA ARG A 198 -7.15 -17.92 -11.62
C ARG A 198 -8.44 -17.24 -12.07
N GLY A 199 -8.45 -16.56 -13.22
CA GLY A 199 -9.61 -15.81 -13.70
C GLY A 199 -9.88 -14.51 -12.93
N LEU A 200 -11.00 -13.84 -13.26
CA LEU A 200 -11.49 -12.66 -12.57
C LEU A 200 -12.38 -13.06 -11.37
N PHE A 201 -12.63 -12.11 -10.46
CA PHE A 201 -13.51 -12.25 -9.28
C PHE A 201 -13.05 -13.27 -8.23
N ASN A 202 -11.72 -13.47 -8.10
CA ASN A 202 -11.19 -14.26 -7.00
C ASN A 202 -11.55 -13.62 -5.65
N ARG A 203 -11.83 -14.47 -4.66
CA ARG A 203 -12.03 -14.02 -3.28
C ARG A 203 -10.67 -13.70 -2.69
N VAL A 204 -10.43 -12.44 -2.42
CA VAL A 204 -9.21 -11.93 -1.77
C VAL A 204 -9.60 -11.30 -0.46
N GLY A 205 -8.85 -11.57 0.60
CA GLY A 205 -9.07 -11.01 1.93
C GLY A 205 -7.93 -10.08 2.35
N LEU A 206 -8.25 -9.12 3.18
CA LEU A 206 -7.31 -8.37 3.98
C LEU A 206 -7.72 -8.51 5.45
N ASN A 207 -6.89 -9.19 6.23
CA ASN A 207 -7.06 -9.32 7.66
C ASN A 207 -6.20 -8.28 8.37
N VAL A 208 -6.79 -7.44 9.19
CA VAL A 208 -6.13 -6.36 9.94
C VAL A 208 -6.06 -6.76 11.40
N GLY A 209 -4.87 -6.85 11.93
CA GLY A 209 -4.64 -7.21 13.33
C GLY A 209 -4.64 -6.03 14.28
N THR A 210 -4.69 -6.32 15.56
CA THR A 210 -4.58 -5.30 16.61
C THR A 210 -3.23 -4.57 16.53
N PRO A 211 -3.22 -3.24 16.71
CA PRO A 211 -1.97 -2.46 16.73
C PRO A 211 -0.98 -2.98 17.77
N VAL A 212 0.28 -2.99 17.42
CA VAL A 212 1.41 -3.33 18.27
C VAL A 212 2.16 -2.05 18.65
N ALA A 213 2.51 -1.88 19.92
CA ALA A 213 3.29 -0.73 20.36
C ALA A 213 4.66 -0.70 19.66
N ALA A 214 5.18 0.49 19.37
CA ALA A 214 6.47 0.63 18.67
C ALA A 214 7.63 -0.06 19.40
N ALA A 215 7.62 -0.08 20.72
CA ALA A 215 8.64 -0.74 21.52
C ALA A 215 8.68 -2.27 21.34
N GLU A 216 7.55 -2.88 21.01
CA GLU A 216 7.38 -4.32 20.82
C GLU A 216 7.49 -4.73 19.33
N ALA A 217 7.45 -3.78 18.42
CA ALA A 217 7.32 -4.01 16.98
C ALA A 217 8.63 -4.51 16.33
N GLN A 218 9.12 -5.65 16.80
CA GLN A 218 10.28 -6.34 16.22
C GLN A 218 9.88 -7.16 15.00
N PRO A 219 10.77 -7.35 14.01
CA PRO A 219 10.49 -8.07 12.77
C PRO A 219 9.89 -9.47 12.98
N GLU A 220 10.45 -10.20 13.94
CA GLU A 220 10.02 -11.58 14.26
C GLU A 220 8.60 -11.61 14.83
N LEU A 221 8.29 -10.74 15.79
CA LEU A 221 6.96 -10.63 16.37
C LEU A 221 5.94 -10.20 15.32
N LEU A 222 6.27 -9.20 14.50
CA LEU A 222 5.36 -8.73 13.44
C LEU A 222 5.12 -9.82 12.39
N ARG A 223 6.16 -10.56 12.01
CA ARG A 223 6.02 -11.70 11.09
C ARG A 223 5.10 -12.77 11.68
N GLU A 224 5.24 -13.09 12.96
CA GLU A 224 4.36 -14.04 13.66
C GLU A 224 2.91 -13.56 13.67
N ARG A 225 2.67 -12.27 13.96
CA ARG A 225 1.32 -11.67 13.93
C ARG A 225 0.71 -11.75 12.52
N VAL A 226 1.48 -11.42 11.48
CA VAL A 226 1.03 -11.54 10.08
C VAL A 226 0.77 -13.00 9.70
N ALA A 227 1.61 -13.95 10.15
CA ALA A 227 1.41 -15.37 9.90
C ALA A 227 0.08 -15.88 10.53
N ARG A 228 -0.26 -15.44 11.74
CA ARG A 228 -1.56 -15.76 12.37
C ARG A 228 -2.73 -15.20 11.57
N LEU A 229 -2.62 -13.98 11.07
CA LEU A 229 -3.66 -13.36 10.22
C LEU A 229 -3.82 -14.05 8.87
N LEU A 230 -2.76 -14.68 8.35
CA LEU A 230 -2.83 -15.50 7.11
C LEU A 230 -3.56 -16.82 7.34
N ALA A 231 -3.56 -17.34 8.56
CA ALA A 231 -4.20 -18.61 8.94
C ALA A 231 -5.66 -18.44 9.39
N ALA A 232 -6.11 -17.21 9.64
CA ALA A 232 -7.48 -16.90 10.06
C ALA A 232 -8.41 -16.75 8.85
#